data_b3e87dcd041a5f26710a75354bfe01e9
#
_entry.id   b3e87dcd041a5f26710a75354bfe01e9
#
_cell.length_a   1.000
_cell.length_b   1.000
_cell.length_c   1.000
_cell.angle_alpha   90.00
_cell.angle_beta   90.00
_cell.angle_gamma   90.00
#
_symmetry.space_group_name_H-M   'P 1'
#
loop_
_entity.id
_entity.type
_entity.pdbx_description
1 polymer ?
#
loop_
_entity_poly.entity_id
_entity_poly.type
_entity_poly.pdbx_seq_one_letter_code
_entity_poly.pdbx_strand_id
1 'polypeptide(L)'
;MSATTGTINLSGLARQLVQQGILTETAAAQAWQGSQKEQIPFIGYLAQNKIVKSSTLAFAVAAEFGDPVFDLDCLDPDAIPQAQLNEKLIRQFNALPIFKRGNRLFLALSDPTRLDAIDAFRFNTGCTVETIIVEADKLSKLVEKILEGKSNASMEGLDADLDDIDISSGDEAPAKDDGNTGNAEADAPI
;
A
#
# COMPACT_ATOMS: atom_id res chain seq x y z
N MET A 1 6.22 -14.93 45.66
CA MET A 1 4.99 -14.72 44.88
C MET A 1 5.18 -15.39 43.54
N SER A 2 4.69 -16.62 43.40
CA SER A 2 4.86 -17.42 42.18
C SER A 2 3.85 -16.93 41.14
N ALA A 3 4.34 -16.26 40.12
CA ALA A 3 3.53 -15.89 38.96
C ALA A 3 3.15 -17.19 38.24
N THR A 4 1.87 -17.48 38.22
CA THR A 4 1.27 -18.58 37.46
C THR A 4 1.52 -18.29 35.98
N THR A 5 2.54 -18.92 35.42
CA THR A 5 2.83 -18.91 33.98
C THR A 5 1.73 -19.75 33.33
N GLY A 6 0.59 -19.13 33.03
CA GLY A 6 -0.37 -19.75 32.14
C GLY A 6 0.36 -20.07 30.83
N THR A 7 0.37 -21.33 30.44
CA THR A 7 0.93 -21.80 29.18
C THR A 7 0.18 -21.10 28.05
N ILE A 8 0.69 -19.95 27.59
CA ILE A 8 0.16 -19.25 26.42
C ILE A 8 0.52 -20.15 25.24
N ASN A 9 -0.49 -20.67 24.56
CA ASN A 9 -0.29 -21.50 23.39
C ASN A 9 0.18 -20.56 22.26
N LEU A 10 1.51 -20.37 22.18
CA LEU A 10 2.14 -19.53 21.17
C LEU A 10 1.86 -20.10 19.77
N SER A 11 1.45 -19.24 18.84
CA SER A 11 1.28 -19.59 17.43
C SER A 11 2.60 -20.04 16.78
N GLY A 12 2.53 -20.67 15.60
CA GLY A 12 3.68 -21.25 14.91
C GLY A 12 4.90 -20.34 14.87
N LEU A 13 4.77 -19.13 14.31
CA LEU A 13 5.86 -18.18 14.22
C LEU A 13 6.40 -17.73 15.60
N ALA A 14 5.52 -17.46 16.56
CA ALA A 14 5.96 -17.05 17.91
C ALA A 14 6.79 -18.15 18.58
N ARG A 15 6.38 -19.41 18.43
CA ARG A 15 7.13 -20.56 18.91
C ARG A 15 8.48 -20.71 18.21
N GLN A 16 8.51 -20.53 16.90
CA GLN A 16 9.73 -20.61 16.12
C GLN A 16 10.75 -19.53 16.53
N LEU A 17 10.30 -18.28 16.73
CA LEU A 17 11.16 -17.19 17.19
C LEU A 17 11.77 -17.48 18.57
N VAL A 18 11.02 -18.12 19.45
CA VAL A 18 11.52 -18.57 20.76
C VAL A 18 12.52 -19.72 20.62
N GLN A 19 12.22 -20.72 19.79
CA GLN A 19 13.12 -21.86 19.57
C GLN A 19 14.45 -21.44 18.92
N GLN A 20 14.42 -20.43 18.05
CA GLN A 20 15.62 -19.85 17.44
C GLN A 20 16.36 -18.87 18.37
N GLY A 21 15.86 -18.64 19.59
CA GLY A 21 16.47 -17.72 20.56
C GLY A 21 16.38 -16.25 20.16
N ILE A 22 15.53 -15.92 19.19
CA ILE A 22 15.29 -14.54 18.74
C ILE A 22 14.45 -13.77 19.76
N LEU A 23 13.48 -14.47 20.37
CA LEU A 23 12.64 -13.95 21.46
C LEU A 23 12.69 -14.86 22.68
N THR A 24 12.53 -14.28 23.85
CA THR A 24 12.24 -15.06 25.07
C THR A 24 10.75 -15.41 25.10
N GLU A 25 10.36 -16.48 25.80
CA GLU A 25 8.95 -16.86 25.97
C GLU A 25 8.11 -15.72 26.55
N THR A 26 8.68 -14.98 27.51
CA THR A 26 8.01 -13.84 28.14
C THR A 26 7.78 -12.68 27.15
N ALA A 27 8.79 -12.36 26.32
CA ALA A 27 8.67 -11.32 25.29
C ALA A 27 7.67 -11.73 24.19
N ALA A 28 7.69 -13.00 23.78
CA ALA A 28 6.74 -13.53 22.80
C ALA A 28 5.30 -13.47 23.31
N ALA A 29 5.08 -13.83 24.59
CA ALA A 29 3.79 -13.76 25.24
C ALA A 29 3.26 -12.33 25.36
N GLN A 30 4.13 -11.40 25.77
CA GLN A 30 3.79 -9.97 25.85
C GLN A 30 3.45 -9.37 24.49
N ALA A 31 4.27 -9.67 23.47
CA ALA A 31 4.04 -9.24 22.11
C ALA A 31 2.73 -9.79 21.53
N TRP A 32 2.41 -11.06 21.82
CA TRP A 32 1.15 -11.67 21.43
C TRP A 32 -0.04 -10.99 22.09
N GLN A 33 0.02 -10.73 23.40
CA GLN A 33 -1.04 -10.02 24.11
C GLN A 33 -1.20 -8.58 23.59
N GLY A 34 -0.08 -7.89 23.33
CA GLY A 34 -0.09 -6.54 22.75
C GLY A 34 -0.76 -6.51 21.39
N SER A 35 -0.39 -7.45 20.50
CA SER A 35 -0.98 -7.54 19.15
C SER A 35 -2.49 -7.77 19.18
N GLN A 36 -2.96 -8.63 20.11
CA GLN A 36 -4.40 -8.87 20.29
C GLN A 36 -5.13 -7.64 20.83
N LYS A 37 -4.51 -6.93 21.78
CA LYS A 37 -5.09 -5.72 22.38
C LYS A 37 -5.21 -4.57 21.37
N GLU A 38 -4.21 -4.41 20.52
CA GLU A 38 -4.17 -3.37 19.49
C GLU A 38 -4.86 -3.80 18.18
N GLN A 39 -5.30 -5.05 18.08
CA GLN A 39 -5.91 -5.64 16.88
C GLN A 39 -4.98 -5.55 15.64
N ILE A 40 -3.68 -5.65 15.88
CA ILE A 40 -2.66 -5.66 14.84
C ILE A 40 -2.15 -7.08 14.64
N PRO A 41 -1.92 -7.55 13.41
CA PRO A 41 -1.28 -8.85 13.17
C PRO A 41 0.06 -8.97 13.91
N PHE A 42 0.35 -10.14 14.45
CA PHE A 42 1.52 -10.37 15.31
C PHE A 42 2.85 -9.95 14.66
N ILE A 43 3.03 -10.28 13.37
CA ILE A 43 4.21 -9.88 12.59
C ILE A 43 4.31 -8.36 12.50
N GLY A 44 3.21 -7.69 12.18
CA GLY A 44 3.11 -6.24 12.13
C GLY A 44 3.45 -5.59 13.48
N TYR A 45 2.94 -6.15 14.58
CA TYR A 45 3.23 -5.68 15.94
C TYR A 45 4.72 -5.78 16.29
N LEU A 46 5.37 -6.92 15.96
CA LEU A 46 6.80 -7.10 16.19
C LEU A 46 7.64 -6.10 15.39
N ALA A 47 7.26 -5.82 14.15
CA ALA A 47 7.95 -4.86 13.29
C ALA A 47 7.76 -3.42 13.76
N GLN A 48 6.54 -2.99 14.04
CA GLN A 48 6.21 -1.62 14.46
C GLN A 48 6.87 -1.25 15.80
N ASN A 49 6.84 -2.18 16.75
CA ASN A 49 7.43 -1.96 18.08
C ASN A 49 8.94 -2.26 18.12
N LYS A 50 9.55 -2.62 16.97
CA LYS A 50 10.98 -2.94 16.85
C LYS A 50 11.46 -4.00 17.86
N ILE A 51 10.59 -4.94 18.22
CA ILE A 51 10.88 -6.01 19.19
C ILE A 51 11.92 -6.96 18.59
N VAL A 52 11.84 -7.17 17.28
CA VAL A 52 12.81 -7.97 16.50
C VAL A 52 13.35 -7.09 15.37
N LYS A 53 14.63 -7.26 15.02
CA LYS A 53 15.19 -6.55 13.83
C LYS A 53 14.41 -6.97 12.58
N SER A 54 14.08 -5.99 11.72
CA SER A 54 13.28 -6.22 10.51
C SER A 54 13.88 -7.29 9.60
N SER A 55 15.20 -7.32 9.44
CA SER A 55 15.88 -8.38 8.67
C SER A 55 15.70 -9.76 9.27
N THR A 56 15.93 -9.92 10.58
CA THR A 56 15.77 -11.17 11.28
C THR A 56 14.33 -11.68 11.21
N LEU A 57 13.37 -10.75 11.38
CA LEU A 57 11.94 -11.07 11.27
C LEU A 57 11.56 -11.52 9.87
N ALA A 58 12.05 -10.85 8.82
CA ALA A 58 11.80 -11.22 7.43
C ALA A 58 12.28 -12.65 7.12
N PHE A 59 13.49 -13.02 7.56
CA PHE A 59 13.99 -14.39 7.37
C PHE A 59 13.20 -15.43 8.15
N ALA A 60 12.80 -15.12 9.39
CA ALA A 60 12.00 -16.04 10.20
C ALA A 60 10.61 -16.26 9.60
N VAL A 61 9.97 -15.18 9.12
CA VAL A 61 8.67 -15.24 8.43
C VAL A 61 8.78 -16.05 7.14
N ALA A 62 9.78 -15.78 6.33
CA ALA A 62 10.02 -16.49 5.08
C ALA A 62 10.23 -18.00 5.31
N ALA A 63 11.00 -18.36 6.33
CA ALA A 63 11.23 -19.77 6.69
C ALA A 63 9.97 -20.49 7.19
N GLU A 64 9.09 -19.77 7.92
CA GLU A 64 7.83 -20.35 8.45
C GLU A 64 6.79 -20.55 7.34
N PHE A 65 6.66 -19.59 6.42
CA PHE A 65 5.63 -19.60 5.38
C PHE A 65 6.10 -20.19 4.05
N GLY A 66 7.41 -20.36 3.87
CA GLY A 66 7.99 -20.88 2.62
C GLY A 66 8.05 -19.85 1.49
N ASP A 67 7.88 -18.57 1.79
CA ASP A 67 7.97 -17.49 0.82
C ASP A 67 9.42 -17.04 0.60
N PRO A 68 9.79 -16.57 -0.61
CA PRO A 68 11.12 -16.04 -0.86
C PRO A 68 11.35 -14.70 -0.16
N VAL A 69 12.61 -14.45 0.26
CA VAL A 69 13.05 -13.13 0.76
C VAL A 69 13.70 -12.36 -0.36
N PHE A 70 13.41 -11.06 -0.44
CA PHE A 70 14.06 -10.15 -1.36
C PHE A 70 14.59 -8.90 -0.64
N ASP A 71 15.80 -8.50 -0.97
CA ASP A 71 16.39 -7.27 -0.47
C ASP A 71 16.01 -6.09 -1.36
N LEU A 72 15.20 -5.17 -0.82
CA LEU A 72 14.73 -4.00 -1.55
C LEU A 72 15.85 -3.02 -1.94
N ASP A 73 17.02 -3.10 -1.31
CA ASP A 73 18.18 -2.27 -1.71
C ASP A 73 18.74 -2.69 -3.07
N CYS A 74 18.43 -3.93 -3.51
CA CYS A 74 18.79 -4.44 -4.83
C CYS A 74 17.71 -4.18 -5.91
N LEU A 75 16.60 -3.55 -5.54
CA LEU A 75 15.50 -3.27 -6.46
C LEU A 75 15.86 -2.10 -7.37
N ASP A 76 15.76 -2.33 -8.67
CA ASP A 76 15.78 -1.24 -9.65
C ASP A 76 14.41 -0.53 -9.63
N PRO A 77 14.35 0.76 -9.28
CA PRO A 77 13.09 1.51 -9.25
C PRO A 77 12.36 1.53 -10.59
N ASP A 78 13.09 1.47 -11.71
CA ASP A 78 12.52 1.48 -13.05
C ASP A 78 11.85 0.14 -13.42
N ALA A 79 12.21 -0.94 -12.72
CA ALA A 79 11.57 -2.24 -12.87
C ALA A 79 10.18 -2.34 -12.22
N ILE A 80 9.81 -1.38 -11.38
CA ILE A 80 8.53 -1.35 -10.68
C ILE A 80 7.39 -1.13 -11.69
N PRO A 81 6.37 -2.02 -11.72
CA PRO A 81 5.29 -1.93 -12.69
C PRO A 81 4.33 -0.78 -12.38
N GLN A 82 4.60 0.39 -12.94
CA GLN A 82 3.84 1.63 -12.67
C GLN A 82 2.33 1.49 -12.91
N ALA A 83 1.92 0.71 -13.90
CA ALA A 83 0.52 0.48 -14.23
C ALA A 83 -0.26 -0.31 -13.15
N GLN A 84 0.43 -1.03 -12.27
CA GLN A 84 -0.16 -1.81 -11.18
C GLN A 84 -0.09 -1.10 -9.82
N LEU A 85 0.48 0.11 -9.77
CA LEU A 85 0.59 0.89 -8.54
C LEU A 85 -0.75 1.57 -8.23
N ASN A 86 -1.48 1.00 -7.28
CA ASN A 86 -2.66 1.63 -6.69
C ASN A 86 -2.28 2.22 -5.32
N GLU A 87 -2.20 3.55 -5.26
CA GLU A 87 -1.75 4.25 -4.04
C GLU A 87 -2.58 3.93 -2.81
N LYS A 88 -3.90 3.82 -2.98
CA LYS A 88 -4.80 3.50 -1.88
C LYS A 88 -4.47 2.13 -1.28
N LEU A 89 -4.27 1.11 -2.12
CA LEU A 89 -3.92 -0.24 -1.66
C LEU A 89 -2.52 -0.27 -1.04
N ILE A 90 -1.56 0.41 -1.67
CA ILE A 90 -0.18 0.48 -1.18
C ILE A 90 -0.14 1.10 0.22
N ARG A 91 -0.84 2.23 0.43
CA ARG A 91 -0.92 2.88 1.76
C ARG A 91 -1.65 2.01 2.78
N GLN A 92 -2.79 1.43 2.38
CA GLN A 92 -3.64 0.65 3.29
C GLN A 92 -2.94 -0.61 3.80
N PHE A 93 -2.21 -1.29 2.93
CA PHE A 93 -1.62 -2.59 3.24
C PHE A 93 -0.12 -2.56 3.50
N ASN A 94 0.54 -1.41 3.26
CA ASN A 94 2.00 -1.31 3.26
C ASN A 94 2.62 -2.46 2.45
N ALA A 95 2.15 -2.63 1.21
CA ALA A 95 2.55 -3.66 0.28
C ALA A 95 2.80 -3.03 -1.09
N LEU A 96 3.82 -3.49 -1.81
CA LEU A 96 4.27 -2.87 -3.05
C LEU A 96 4.42 -3.92 -4.16
N PRO A 97 3.75 -3.75 -5.32
CA PRO A 97 4.09 -4.50 -6.52
C PRO A 97 5.51 -4.15 -6.98
N ILE A 98 6.44 -5.10 -6.93
CA ILE A 98 7.84 -4.85 -7.29
C ILE A 98 8.22 -5.36 -8.66
N PHE A 99 7.51 -6.37 -9.17
CA PHE A 99 7.80 -6.95 -10.45
C PHE A 99 6.57 -7.60 -11.07
N LYS A 100 6.47 -7.59 -12.41
CA LYS A 100 5.41 -8.27 -13.15
C LYS A 100 5.99 -9.08 -14.31
N ARG A 101 5.58 -10.34 -14.42
CA ARG A 101 5.98 -11.21 -15.54
C ARG A 101 4.75 -11.91 -16.10
N GLY A 102 4.33 -11.49 -17.28
CA GLY A 102 3.07 -11.98 -17.86
C GLY A 102 1.89 -11.68 -16.95
N ASN A 103 1.17 -12.71 -16.52
CA ASN A 103 0.02 -12.59 -15.61
C ASN A 103 0.38 -12.78 -14.13
N ARG A 104 1.67 -12.85 -13.80
CA ARG A 104 2.15 -12.96 -12.41
C ARG A 104 2.62 -11.60 -11.92
N LEU A 105 2.11 -11.19 -10.76
CA LEU A 105 2.51 -9.99 -10.04
C LEU A 105 3.22 -10.38 -8.76
N PHE A 106 4.44 -9.91 -8.59
CA PHE A 106 5.21 -10.14 -7.37
C PHE A 106 4.97 -8.99 -6.40
N LEU A 107 4.36 -9.32 -5.27
CA LEU A 107 3.96 -8.36 -4.24
C LEU A 107 4.90 -8.45 -3.05
N ALA A 108 5.65 -7.37 -2.81
CA ALA A 108 6.50 -7.22 -1.63
C ALA A 108 5.62 -6.86 -0.43
N LEU A 109 5.75 -7.64 0.63
CA LEU A 109 5.09 -7.41 1.91
C LEU A 109 5.92 -7.98 3.06
N SER A 110 5.69 -7.49 4.28
CA SER A 110 6.39 -7.97 5.47
C SER A 110 5.60 -9.05 6.23
N ASP A 111 4.31 -9.19 5.93
CA ASP A 111 3.40 -10.10 6.62
C ASP A 111 2.52 -10.87 5.64
N PRO A 112 2.88 -12.15 5.31
CA PRO A 112 2.14 -12.97 4.38
C PRO A 112 0.78 -13.45 4.92
N THR A 113 0.50 -13.26 6.21
CA THR A 113 -0.80 -13.60 6.80
C THR A 113 -1.91 -12.62 6.39
N ARG A 114 -1.54 -11.48 5.79
CA ARG A 114 -2.45 -10.46 5.25
C ARG A 114 -3.07 -10.91 3.93
N LEU A 115 -3.92 -11.93 3.97
CA LEU A 115 -4.63 -12.44 2.79
C LEU A 115 -5.54 -11.36 2.16
N ASP A 116 -6.06 -10.45 2.97
CA ASP A 116 -6.83 -9.29 2.55
C ASP A 116 -6.03 -8.38 1.57
N ALA A 117 -4.74 -8.19 1.82
CA ALA A 117 -3.86 -7.46 0.92
C ALA A 117 -3.68 -8.20 -0.41
N ILE A 118 -3.35 -9.49 -0.35
CA ILE A 118 -3.12 -10.33 -1.53
C ILE A 118 -4.36 -10.34 -2.43
N ASP A 119 -5.55 -10.55 -1.84
CA ASP A 119 -6.80 -10.58 -2.58
C ASP A 119 -7.18 -9.20 -3.17
N ALA A 120 -6.93 -8.12 -2.43
CA ALA A 120 -7.16 -6.76 -2.93
C ALA A 120 -6.28 -6.44 -4.16
N PHE A 121 -4.99 -6.80 -4.12
CA PHE A 121 -4.11 -6.62 -5.29
C PHE A 121 -4.48 -7.54 -6.44
N ARG A 122 -4.85 -8.80 -6.17
CA ARG A 122 -5.34 -9.74 -7.19
C ARG A 122 -6.58 -9.20 -7.90
N PHE A 123 -7.55 -8.71 -7.13
CA PHE A 123 -8.78 -8.16 -7.69
C PHE A 123 -8.53 -6.88 -8.49
N ASN A 124 -7.70 -5.97 -7.97
CA ASN A 124 -7.40 -4.71 -8.62
C ASN A 124 -6.61 -4.88 -9.94
N THR A 125 -5.67 -5.82 -9.97
CA THR A 125 -4.76 -6.00 -11.12
C THR A 125 -5.19 -7.07 -12.11
N GLY A 126 -6.10 -7.97 -11.71
CA GLY A 126 -6.48 -9.16 -12.48
C GLY A 126 -5.35 -10.18 -12.66
N CYS A 127 -4.23 -10.01 -11.94
CA CYS A 127 -3.06 -10.87 -12.02
C CYS A 127 -3.06 -11.94 -10.92
N THR A 128 -2.32 -13.02 -11.15
CA THR A 128 -1.94 -13.95 -10.08
C THR A 128 -0.89 -13.27 -9.22
N VAL A 129 -1.18 -13.10 -7.94
CA VAL A 129 -0.25 -12.46 -6.98
C VAL A 129 0.60 -13.53 -6.31
N GLU A 130 1.91 -13.34 -6.36
CA GLU A 130 2.91 -14.12 -5.64
C GLU A 130 3.56 -13.24 -4.57
N THR A 131 3.68 -13.75 -3.37
CA THR A 131 4.21 -13.01 -2.22
C THR A 131 5.74 -13.11 -2.17
N ILE A 132 6.36 -11.99 -1.83
CA ILE A 132 7.79 -11.91 -1.56
C ILE A 132 7.97 -11.19 -0.24
N ILE A 133 8.68 -11.82 0.68
CA ILE A 133 8.94 -11.24 1.99
C ILE A 133 10.07 -10.24 1.90
N VAL A 134 9.86 -9.07 2.49
CA VAL A 134 10.84 -7.99 2.56
C VAL A 134 10.92 -7.41 3.96
N GLU A 135 12.01 -6.70 4.24
CA GLU A 135 12.17 -5.98 5.50
C GLU A 135 11.14 -4.87 5.63
N ALA A 136 10.38 -4.85 6.72
CA ALA A 136 9.30 -3.89 6.95
C ALA A 136 9.78 -2.43 6.90
N ASP A 137 10.95 -2.14 7.49
CA ASP A 137 11.52 -0.79 7.53
C ASP A 137 11.90 -0.28 6.13
N LYS A 138 12.49 -1.16 5.29
CA LYS A 138 12.85 -0.82 3.91
C LYS A 138 11.61 -0.64 3.04
N LEU A 139 10.61 -1.51 3.24
CA LEU A 139 9.35 -1.43 2.51
C LEU A 139 8.62 -0.11 2.79
N SER A 140 8.49 0.28 4.06
CA SER A 140 7.82 1.54 4.43
C SER A 140 8.52 2.75 3.82
N LYS A 141 9.85 2.82 3.88
CA LYS A 141 10.62 3.90 3.26
C LYS A 141 10.46 3.96 1.74
N LEU A 142 10.45 2.79 1.08
CA LEU A 142 10.27 2.71 -0.37
C LEU A 142 8.85 3.12 -0.79
N VAL A 143 7.84 2.69 -0.04
CA VAL A 143 6.45 3.08 -0.25
C VAL A 143 6.29 4.61 -0.13
N GLU A 144 6.82 5.22 0.93
CA GLU A 144 6.81 6.68 1.10
C GLU A 144 7.45 7.38 -0.09
N LYS A 145 8.66 6.97 -0.48
CA LYS A 145 9.39 7.56 -1.61
C LYS A 145 8.61 7.49 -2.94
N ILE A 146 7.98 6.34 -3.22
CA ILE A 146 7.19 6.16 -4.46
C ILE A 146 5.95 7.04 -4.45
N LEU A 147 5.27 7.16 -3.31
CA LEU A 147 4.06 7.94 -3.17
C LEU A 147 4.33 9.45 -3.21
N GLU A 148 5.44 9.92 -2.65
CA GLU A 148 5.90 11.30 -2.75
C GLU A 148 6.28 11.66 -4.19
N GLY A 149 7.01 10.76 -4.88
CA GLY A 149 7.37 10.95 -6.28
C GLY A 149 6.18 11.09 -7.20
N LYS A 150 5.11 10.31 -6.98
CA LYS A 150 3.86 10.43 -7.73
C LYS A 150 3.09 11.70 -7.43
N SER A 151 3.08 12.13 -6.17
CA SER A 151 2.43 13.38 -5.76
C SER A 151 3.07 14.59 -6.46
N ASN A 152 4.39 14.64 -6.51
CA ASN A 152 5.12 15.71 -7.18
C ASN A 152 4.91 15.70 -8.70
N ALA A 153 4.95 14.53 -9.34
CA ALA A 153 4.71 14.41 -10.78
C ALA A 153 3.28 14.82 -11.17
N SER A 154 2.28 14.58 -10.32
CA SER A 154 0.91 15.01 -10.57
C SER A 154 0.71 16.53 -10.36
N MET A 155 1.51 17.17 -9.53
CA MET A 155 1.48 18.64 -9.36
C MET A 155 2.18 19.35 -10.51
N GLU A 156 3.32 18.84 -11.00
CA GLU A 156 4.00 19.41 -12.18
C GLU A 156 3.16 19.30 -13.46
N GLY A 157 2.35 18.22 -13.59
CA GLY A 157 1.43 18.08 -14.72
C GLY A 157 0.25 19.07 -14.69
N LEU A 158 -0.18 19.50 -13.52
CA LEU A 158 -1.27 20.48 -13.38
C LEU A 158 -0.81 21.91 -13.66
N ASP A 159 0.46 22.24 -13.36
CA ASP A 159 1.02 23.56 -13.68
C ASP A 159 1.28 23.71 -15.19
N ALA A 160 1.61 22.65 -15.89
CA ALA A 160 1.81 22.68 -17.34
C ALA A 160 0.50 22.86 -18.13
N ASP A 161 -0.62 22.34 -17.64
CA ASP A 161 -1.95 22.50 -18.26
C ASP A 161 -2.58 23.87 -17.99
N LEU A 162 -2.08 24.62 -17.00
CA LEU A 162 -2.58 25.96 -16.68
C LEU A 162 -1.90 27.06 -17.53
N ASP A 163 -0.70 26.82 -18.05
CA ASP A 163 0.01 27.77 -18.91
C ASP A 163 -0.52 27.80 -20.36
N ASP A 164 -1.34 26.82 -20.76
CA ASP A 164 -1.91 26.73 -22.12
C ASP A 164 -3.37 27.28 -22.20
N ILE A 165 -3.89 27.87 -21.11
CA ILE A 165 -5.15 28.59 -21.12
C ILE A 165 -4.85 30.06 -21.48
N ASP A 166 -4.68 30.33 -22.77
CA ASP A 166 -4.68 31.68 -23.34
C ASP A 166 -6.06 32.28 -23.16
N ILE A 167 -6.23 33.09 -22.10
CA ILE A 167 -7.40 33.91 -21.89
C ILE A 167 -7.27 35.10 -22.86
N SER A 168 -7.64 34.90 -24.12
CA SER A 168 -7.88 36.03 -25.01
C SER A 168 -9.15 36.74 -24.53
N SER A 169 -8.94 37.75 -23.68
CA SER A 169 -9.95 38.75 -23.33
C SER A 169 -10.33 39.52 -24.59
N GLY A 170 -11.38 39.07 -25.24
CA GLY A 170 -12.08 39.85 -26.23
C GLY A 170 -12.92 40.93 -25.55
N ASP A 171 -12.31 42.10 -25.42
CA ASP A 171 -12.99 43.37 -25.13
C ASP A 171 -13.72 43.80 -26.38
N GLU A 172 -15.05 43.90 -26.36
CA GLU A 172 -15.82 44.81 -27.16
C GLU A 172 -17.18 45.06 -26.54
N ALA A 173 -17.39 46.29 -26.08
CA ALA A 173 -18.63 46.89 -25.64
C ALA A 173 -19.33 47.62 -26.84
N PRO A 174 -20.44 48.33 -26.66
CA PRO A 174 -21.79 47.92 -27.10
C PRO A 174 -22.34 48.82 -28.21
N ALA A 175 -23.28 48.37 -28.99
CA ALA A 175 -24.17 49.27 -29.78
C ALA A 175 -25.59 48.73 -29.91
N LYS A 176 -26.45 49.43 -29.27
CA LYS A 176 -27.80 49.95 -29.55
C LYS A 176 -28.66 49.28 -30.64
N ASP A 177 -29.84 48.87 -30.13
CA ASP A 177 -31.19 49.49 -30.51
C ASP A 177 -31.88 48.90 -31.73
N ASP A 178 -33.15 48.79 -31.49
CA ASP A 178 -34.38 48.82 -32.32
C ASP A 178 -35.05 47.45 -32.64
N GLY A 179 -36.10 47.29 -31.91
CA GLY A 179 -37.53 47.28 -32.25
C GLY A 179 -38.01 46.22 -33.26
N ASN A 180 -38.88 45.39 -32.87
CA ASN A 180 -40.27 45.29 -33.29
C ASN A 180 -40.88 43.88 -33.13
N THR A 181 -41.91 43.85 -32.35
CA THR A 181 -43.16 43.08 -32.40
C THR A 181 -43.33 41.94 -33.40
N GLY A 182 -43.93 40.85 -32.91
CA GLY A 182 -44.76 39.99 -33.73
C GLY A 182 -44.86 38.54 -33.23
N ASN A 183 -45.66 38.30 -32.29
CA ASN A 183 -46.86 37.50 -32.14
C ASN A 183 -46.97 36.15 -32.88
N ALA A 184 -47.49 35.20 -32.12
CA ALA A 184 -48.34 34.08 -32.47
C ALA A 184 -47.68 32.69 -32.60
N GLU A 185 -48.01 31.95 -31.59
CA GLU A 185 -48.99 30.81 -31.52
C GLU A 185 -48.52 29.48 -32.06
N ALA A 186 -48.48 28.56 -31.08
CA ALA A 186 -49.16 27.27 -31.08
C ALA A 186 -48.66 26.18 -32.08
N ASP A 187 -48.18 25.08 -31.65
CA ASP A 187 -49.01 23.87 -31.42
C ASP A 187 -48.09 22.67 -31.12
N ALA A 188 -48.33 21.96 -30.06
CA ALA A 188 -48.07 20.57 -29.93
C ALA A 188 -49.34 19.85 -30.53
N PRO A 189 -49.42 18.58 -30.70
CA PRO A 189 -48.70 17.40 -30.18
C PRO A 189 -48.52 16.29 -31.23
N ILE A 190 -47.83 15.28 -30.94
CA ILE A 190 -48.18 13.84 -30.80
C ILE A 190 -46.90 13.08 -30.50
#